data_ea9c9acc205e4923f7d1dea383d525a1
#
_entry.id   ea9c9acc205e4923f7d1dea383d525a1
#
_cell.length_a   1.000
_cell.length_b   1.000
_cell.length_c   1.000
_cell.angle_alpha   90.00
_cell.angle_beta   90.00
_cell.angle_gamma   90.00
#
_symmetry.space_group_name_H-M   'P 1'
#
loop_
_entity.id
_entity.type
_entity.pdbx_description
1 polymer ?
#
loop_
_entity_poly.entity_id
_entity_poly.type
_entity_poly.pdbx_seq_one_letter_code
_entity_poly.pdbx_strand_id
1 'polypeptide(L)'
;VKLNPLLKGWSWTAGTFSWVEPTAYALVAVKQLKARLSQDQVIARVGEAERMIYDRMCVGGGWNYGNSTVLGENLWPYPDTTALALISLQDHRADPPNQLSLKALQKMLADNHSGLALAWSILCFDLYGNESSHWIDQMEKSYLETEFLGETKPIALALLAASHGEQIFRV
;
A
#
# COMPACT_ATOMS: atom_id res chain seq x y z
N VAL A 1 20.09 -8.21 -1.35
CA VAL A 1 19.41 -7.79 -2.59
C VAL A 1 19.87 -6.38 -2.90
N LYS A 2 20.46 -6.16 -4.09
CA LYS A 2 20.80 -4.80 -4.53
C LYS A 2 19.56 -4.19 -5.17
N LEU A 3 19.08 -3.09 -4.61
CA LEU A 3 18.02 -2.28 -5.22
C LEU A 3 18.49 -1.74 -6.57
N ASN A 4 17.61 -1.74 -7.57
CA ASN A 4 17.90 -1.16 -8.87
C ASN A 4 17.57 0.35 -8.88
N PRO A 5 18.58 1.24 -8.83
CA PRO A 5 18.35 2.69 -8.77
C PRO A 5 17.82 3.28 -10.09
N LEU A 6 17.82 2.51 -11.16
CA LEU A 6 17.33 2.95 -12.48
C LEU A 6 15.82 2.81 -12.62
N LEU A 7 15.16 1.99 -11.78
CA LEU A 7 13.72 1.87 -11.78
C LEU A 7 13.06 3.12 -11.21
N LYS A 8 12.10 3.67 -11.96
CA LYS A 8 11.44 4.93 -11.63
C LYS A 8 9.98 4.71 -11.24
N GLY A 9 9.66 5.11 -10.04
CA GLY A 9 8.30 5.36 -9.57
C GLY A 9 8.01 6.87 -9.54
N TRP A 10 7.33 7.31 -8.50
CA TRP A 10 7.08 8.72 -8.19
C TRP A 10 7.76 9.10 -6.88
N SER A 11 8.11 10.37 -6.77
CA SER A 11 8.74 10.97 -5.60
C SER A 11 7.77 12.00 -4.97
N TRP A 12 7.96 12.31 -3.69
CA TRP A 12 7.24 13.38 -3.03
C TRP A 12 7.61 14.77 -3.57
N THR A 13 8.86 14.92 -4.00
CA THR A 13 9.38 16.18 -4.53
C THR A 13 10.08 15.90 -5.85
N ALA A 14 9.84 16.74 -6.87
CA ALA A 14 10.47 16.61 -8.19
C ALA A 14 12.00 16.53 -8.07
N GLY A 15 12.61 15.63 -8.84
CA GLY A 15 14.07 15.44 -8.86
C GLY A 15 14.65 14.64 -7.69
N THR A 16 13.81 14.10 -6.78
CA THR A 16 14.25 13.22 -5.69
C THR A 16 13.98 11.74 -5.99
N PHE A 17 14.34 10.87 -5.05
CA PHE A 17 14.16 9.42 -5.17
C PHE A 17 12.69 9.03 -5.25
N SER A 18 12.42 7.93 -5.96
CA SER A 18 11.11 7.28 -5.96
C SER A 18 10.88 6.55 -4.65
N TRP A 19 9.68 6.75 -4.07
CA TRP A 19 9.24 6.11 -2.84
C TRP A 19 8.04 5.22 -3.11
N VAL A 20 7.81 4.24 -2.25
CA VAL A 20 6.70 3.29 -2.42
C VAL A 20 5.35 4.01 -2.33
N GLU A 21 5.14 4.82 -1.31
CA GLU A 21 3.85 5.49 -1.06
C GLU A 21 3.41 6.41 -2.22
N PRO A 22 4.18 7.43 -2.66
CA PRO A 22 3.77 8.28 -3.78
C PRO A 22 3.66 7.50 -5.09
N THR A 23 4.44 6.42 -5.28
CA THR A 23 4.33 5.55 -6.44
C THR A 23 3.02 4.78 -6.42
N ALA A 24 2.60 4.26 -5.27
CA ALA A 24 1.34 3.54 -5.12
C ALA A 24 0.14 4.45 -5.40
N TYR A 25 0.10 5.67 -4.85
CA TYR A 25 -0.95 6.64 -5.16
C TYR A 25 -1.03 6.95 -6.66
N ALA A 26 0.13 7.21 -7.28
CA ALA A 26 0.17 7.50 -8.70
C ALA A 26 -0.27 6.31 -9.56
N LEU A 27 0.12 5.08 -9.19
CA LEU A 27 -0.32 3.86 -9.89
C LEU A 27 -1.83 3.70 -9.85
N VAL A 28 -2.47 3.85 -8.69
CA VAL A 28 -3.93 3.79 -8.57
C VAL A 28 -4.58 4.82 -9.50
N ALA A 29 -4.15 6.09 -9.43
CA ALA A 29 -4.71 7.16 -10.24
C ALA A 29 -4.53 6.91 -11.76
N VAL A 30 -3.32 6.51 -12.18
CA VAL A 30 -3.03 6.27 -13.61
C VAL A 30 -3.79 5.04 -14.13
N LYS A 31 -3.89 3.96 -13.34
CA LYS A 31 -4.64 2.76 -13.72
C LYS A 31 -6.14 3.05 -13.85
N GLN A 32 -6.73 3.85 -12.96
CA GLN A 32 -8.13 4.28 -13.07
C GLN A 32 -8.39 5.15 -14.31
N LEU A 33 -7.39 5.93 -14.72
CA LEU A 33 -7.51 6.84 -15.86
C LEU A 33 -7.04 6.24 -17.19
N LYS A 34 -6.56 4.98 -17.20
CA LYS A 34 -5.97 4.35 -18.40
C LYS A 34 -6.83 4.43 -19.65
N ALA A 35 -8.16 4.38 -19.52
CA ALA A 35 -9.07 4.50 -20.66
C ALA A 35 -9.10 5.91 -21.30
N ARG A 36 -8.58 6.93 -20.60
CA ARG A 36 -8.57 8.34 -21.02
C ARG A 36 -7.19 8.83 -21.47
N LEU A 37 -6.15 7.99 -21.31
CA LEU A 37 -4.76 8.35 -21.59
C LEU A 37 -4.24 7.59 -22.81
N SER A 38 -3.15 8.09 -23.41
CA SER A 38 -2.46 7.40 -24.50
C SER A 38 -1.96 6.03 -24.02
N GLN A 39 -2.45 4.96 -24.67
CA GLN A 39 -2.29 3.57 -24.21
C GLN A 39 -0.81 3.17 -24.04
N ASP A 40 0.03 3.42 -25.04
CA ASP A 40 1.42 2.90 -25.03
C ASP A 40 2.27 3.55 -23.94
N GLN A 41 2.14 4.86 -23.74
CA GLN A 41 2.88 5.58 -22.72
C GLN A 41 2.42 5.20 -21.31
N VAL A 42 1.13 4.99 -21.12
CA VAL A 42 0.56 4.56 -19.85
C VAL A 42 1.02 3.16 -19.49
N ILE A 43 0.92 2.20 -20.43
CA ILE A 43 1.36 0.83 -20.20
C ILE A 43 2.84 0.77 -19.81
N ALA A 44 3.70 1.46 -20.55
CA ALA A 44 5.14 1.49 -20.25
C ALA A 44 5.43 2.10 -18.88
N ARG A 45 4.76 3.20 -18.53
CA ARG A 45 4.96 3.91 -17.26
C ARG A 45 4.43 3.14 -16.06
N VAL A 46 3.26 2.50 -16.19
CA VAL A 46 2.68 1.61 -15.16
C VAL A 46 3.62 0.43 -14.94
N GLY A 47 4.03 -0.28 -15.98
CA GLY A 47 4.92 -1.43 -15.85
C GLY A 47 6.30 -1.08 -15.24
N GLU A 48 6.85 0.11 -15.50
CA GLU A 48 8.08 0.57 -14.85
C GLU A 48 7.87 0.80 -13.35
N ALA A 49 6.77 1.44 -12.98
CA ALA A 49 6.47 1.74 -11.58
C ALA A 49 6.14 0.47 -10.78
N GLU A 50 5.44 -0.49 -11.36
CA GLU A 50 5.19 -1.80 -10.74
C GLU A 50 6.50 -2.55 -10.48
N ARG A 51 7.41 -2.59 -11.48
CA ARG A 51 8.74 -3.17 -11.27
C ARG A 51 9.50 -2.48 -10.15
N MET A 52 9.37 -1.15 -10.02
CA MET A 52 9.97 -0.41 -8.91
C MET A 52 9.36 -0.83 -7.56
N ILE A 53 8.04 -0.97 -7.45
CA ILE A 53 7.39 -1.46 -6.21
C ILE A 53 7.93 -2.84 -5.87
N TYR A 54 7.90 -3.81 -6.80
CA TYR A 54 8.41 -5.16 -6.53
C TYR A 54 9.90 -5.20 -6.16
N ASP A 55 10.74 -4.35 -6.76
CA ASP A 55 12.17 -4.25 -6.43
C ASP A 55 12.40 -3.77 -4.98
N ARG A 56 11.44 -3.04 -4.41
CA ARG A 56 11.50 -2.52 -3.03
C ARG A 56 10.87 -3.44 -1.99
N MET A 57 10.38 -4.61 -2.37
CA MET A 57 9.75 -5.54 -1.44
C MET A 57 10.74 -6.03 -0.40
N CYS A 58 10.33 -6.06 0.86
CA CYS A 58 11.10 -6.56 1.98
C CYS A 58 11.21 -8.10 1.96
N VAL A 59 12.25 -8.62 2.58
CA VAL A 59 12.40 -10.07 2.77
C VAL A 59 11.22 -10.59 3.60
N GLY A 60 10.54 -11.62 3.09
CA GLY A 60 9.33 -12.15 3.73
C GLY A 60 8.03 -11.48 3.35
N GLY A 61 8.08 -10.51 2.43
CA GLY A 61 6.90 -9.79 1.91
C GLY A 61 6.66 -8.44 2.56
N GLY A 62 5.80 -7.65 1.93
CA GLY A 62 5.46 -6.29 2.36
C GLY A 62 6.49 -5.24 1.98
N TRP A 63 6.21 -4.00 2.28
CA TRP A 63 7.02 -2.83 1.92
C TRP A 63 7.16 -1.86 3.09
N ASN A 64 8.30 -1.19 3.11
CA ASN A 64 8.51 0.06 3.85
C ASN A 64 8.50 1.24 2.87
N TYR A 65 8.95 2.42 3.30
CA TYR A 65 8.90 3.63 2.50
C TYR A 65 9.69 3.58 1.19
N GLY A 66 10.76 2.76 1.07
CA GLY A 66 11.51 2.74 -0.18
C GLY A 66 12.72 1.81 -0.26
N ASN A 67 13.37 1.49 0.85
CA ASN A 67 14.54 0.63 0.84
C ASN A 67 14.29 -0.63 1.66
N SER A 68 14.31 -1.80 1.02
CA SER A 68 14.21 -3.08 1.72
C SER A 68 15.52 -3.50 2.41
N THR A 69 16.65 -2.85 2.08
CA THR A 69 17.97 -3.17 2.64
C THR A 69 18.81 -1.90 2.75
N VAL A 70 19.47 -1.69 3.88
CA VAL A 70 20.42 -0.59 4.12
C VAL A 70 21.69 -1.15 4.77
N LEU A 71 22.85 -0.82 4.23
CA LEU A 71 24.17 -1.26 4.71
C LEU A 71 24.30 -2.79 4.88
N GLY A 72 23.58 -3.56 4.06
CA GLY A 72 23.58 -5.02 4.12
C GLY A 72 22.53 -5.63 5.07
N GLU A 73 21.86 -4.80 5.88
CA GLU A 73 20.81 -5.24 6.79
C GLU A 73 19.43 -5.14 6.14
N ASN A 74 18.60 -6.16 6.36
CA ASN A 74 17.21 -6.17 5.88
C ASN A 74 16.36 -5.27 6.78
N LEU A 75 15.55 -4.42 6.15
CA LEU A 75 14.59 -3.57 6.84
C LEU A 75 13.20 -4.24 6.89
N TRP A 76 12.45 -3.90 7.93
CA TRP A 76 11.10 -4.40 8.15
C TRP A 76 10.07 -3.64 7.30
N PRO A 77 9.02 -4.33 6.84
CA PRO A 77 7.87 -3.68 6.22
C PRO A 77 7.01 -2.95 7.25
N TYR A 78 6.22 -1.97 6.78
CA TYR A 78 5.21 -1.28 7.57
C TYR A 78 3.81 -1.61 7.05
N PRO A 79 2.79 -1.74 7.92
CA PRO A 79 1.46 -2.19 7.50
C PRO A 79 0.77 -1.20 6.58
N ASP A 80 0.83 0.11 6.85
CA ASP A 80 0.24 1.16 6.01
C ASP A 80 0.84 1.20 4.60
N THR A 81 2.18 1.18 4.50
CA THR A 81 2.88 1.17 3.22
C THR A 81 2.66 -0.14 2.46
N THR A 82 2.62 -1.27 3.18
CA THR A 82 2.32 -2.58 2.58
C THR A 82 0.91 -2.63 2.02
N ALA A 83 -0.09 -2.17 2.78
CA ALA A 83 -1.46 -2.11 2.32
C ALA A 83 -1.62 -1.24 1.08
N LEU A 84 -1.01 -0.05 1.07
CA LEU A 84 -1.07 0.87 -0.05
C LEU A 84 -0.38 0.32 -1.31
N ALA A 85 0.78 -0.33 -1.16
CA ALA A 85 1.45 -1.02 -2.27
C ALA A 85 0.58 -2.12 -2.86
N LEU A 86 -0.03 -2.97 -2.01
CA LEU A 86 -0.97 -4.01 -2.44
C LEU A 86 -2.20 -3.42 -3.15
N ILE A 87 -2.79 -2.34 -2.65
CA ILE A 87 -3.90 -1.63 -3.32
C ILE A 87 -3.49 -1.21 -4.74
N SER A 88 -2.28 -0.70 -4.92
CA SER A 88 -1.78 -0.31 -6.24
C SER A 88 -1.50 -1.48 -7.19
N LEU A 89 -1.34 -2.70 -6.65
CA LEU A 89 -1.07 -3.94 -7.36
C LEU A 89 -2.27 -4.91 -7.39
N GLN A 90 -3.48 -4.44 -7.09
CA GLN A 90 -4.67 -5.28 -6.96
C GLN A 90 -5.05 -6.04 -8.24
N ASP A 91 -4.66 -5.55 -9.41
CA ASP A 91 -4.80 -6.24 -10.70
C ASP A 91 -3.86 -7.46 -10.82
N HIS A 92 -2.83 -7.54 -9.99
CA HIS A 92 -1.91 -8.67 -9.80
C HIS A 92 -2.16 -9.46 -8.50
N ARG A 93 -3.37 -9.37 -7.94
CA ARG A 93 -3.68 -9.92 -6.60
C ARG A 93 -3.36 -11.41 -6.41
N ALA A 94 -3.40 -12.20 -7.49
CA ALA A 94 -3.11 -13.63 -7.45
C ALA A 94 -1.61 -13.96 -7.48
N ASP A 95 -0.76 -13.00 -7.76
CA ASP A 95 0.69 -13.22 -7.90
C ASP A 95 1.31 -13.62 -6.55
N PRO A 96 2.22 -14.60 -6.54
CA PRO A 96 2.83 -15.09 -5.30
C PRO A 96 3.46 -14.01 -4.39
N PRO A 97 4.16 -12.96 -4.91
CA PRO A 97 4.68 -11.89 -4.07
C PRO A 97 3.59 -11.11 -3.34
N ASN A 98 2.45 -10.85 -4.00
CA ASN A 98 1.34 -10.12 -3.42
C ASN A 98 0.63 -10.98 -2.36
N GLN A 99 0.44 -12.27 -2.61
CA GLN A 99 -0.12 -13.20 -1.64
C GLN A 99 0.79 -13.36 -0.39
N LEU A 100 2.10 -13.39 -0.60
CA LEU A 100 3.08 -13.40 0.50
C LEU A 100 2.97 -12.10 1.34
N SER A 101 2.90 -10.95 0.68
CA SER A 101 2.80 -9.64 1.32
C SER A 101 1.46 -9.45 2.04
N LEU A 102 0.36 -10.01 1.52
CA LEU A 102 -0.93 -9.99 2.18
C LEU A 102 -0.91 -10.78 3.50
N LYS A 103 -0.26 -11.94 3.52
CA LYS A 103 -0.04 -12.72 4.75
C LYS A 103 0.87 -11.99 5.74
N ALA A 104 1.89 -11.28 5.25
CA ALA A 104 2.76 -10.46 6.09
C ALA A 104 1.97 -9.30 6.71
N LEU A 105 1.08 -8.64 5.94
CA LEU A 105 0.20 -7.59 6.42
C LEU A 105 -0.70 -8.06 7.55
N GLN A 106 -1.36 -9.20 7.41
CA GLN A 106 -2.18 -9.79 8.47
C GLN A 106 -1.41 -10.01 9.79
N LYS A 107 -0.16 -10.47 9.67
CA LYS A 107 0.70 -10.66 10.85
C LYS A 107 1.11 -9.35 11.51
N MET A 108 1.39 -8.32 10.73
CA MET A 108 1.77 -7.00 11.26
C MET A 108 0.62 -6.28 11.98
N LEU A 109 -0.62 -6.66 11.71
CA LEU A 109 -1.80 -6.04 12.34
C LEU A 109 -2.19 -6.68 13.67
N ALA A 110 -1.70 -7.86 14.02
CA ALA A 110 -2.14 -8.61 15.19
C ALA A 110 -2.11 -7.76 16.49
N ASP A 111 -1.05 -6.95 16.65
CA ASP A 111 -0.87 -6.07 17.81
C ASP A 111 -0.78 -4.59 17.41
N ASN A 112 -1.36 -4.21 16.27
CA ASN A 112 -1.26 -2.84 15.76
C ASN A 112 -2.47 -2.01 16.16
N HIS A 113 -2.22 -0.82 16.72
CA HIS A 113 -3.25 0.13 17.16
C HIS A 113 -3.26 1.43 16.34
N SER A 114 -2.44 1.53 15.28
CA SER A 114 -2.42 2.71 14.41
C SER A 114 -3.68 2.77 13.55
N GLY A 115 -4.49 3.81 13.73
CA GLY A 115 -5.68 4.05 12.90
C GLY A 115 -5.37 4.13 11.42
N LEU A 116 -4.23 4.73 11.04
CA LEU A 116 -3.78 4.79 9.64
C LEU A 116 -3.48 3.40 9.06
N ALA A 117 -2.75 2.58 9.83
CA ALA A 117 -2.38 1.23 9.42
C ALA A 117 -3.61 0.32 9.29
N LEU A 118 -4.51 0.37 10.27
CA LEU A 118 -5.75 -0.41 10.27
C LEU A 118 -6.65 0.00 9.10
N ALA A 119 -6.90 1.30 8.91
CA ALA A 119 -7.77 1.78 7.84
C ALA A 119 -7.27 1.39 6.43
N TRP A 120 -5.99 1.60 6.12
CA TRP A 120 -5.41 1.16 4.84
C TRP A 120 -5.47 -0.35 4.67
N SER A 121 -5.26 -1.11 5.73
CA SER A 121 -5.27 -2.57 5.65
C SER A 121 -6.67 -3.12 5.43
N ILE A 122 -7.71 -2.57 6.07
CA ILE A 122 -9.11 -2.92 5.84
C ILE A 122 -9.47 -2.70 4.37
N LEU A 123 -9.21 -1.50 3.84
CA LEU A 123 -9.44 -1.18 2.42
C LEU A 123 -8.71 -2.15 1.47
N CYS A 124 -7.48 -2.53 1.83
CA CYS A 124 -6.71 -3.52 1.07
C CYS A 124 -7.38 -4.91 1.12
N PHE A 125 -7.76 -5.39 2.29
CA PHE A 125 -8.42 -6.69 2.43
C PHE A 125 -9.72 -6.76 1.65
N ASP A 126 -10.56 -5.73 1.71
CA ASP A 126 -11.81 -5.65 0.96
C ASP A 126 -11.56 -5.70 -0.56
N LEU A 127 -10.56 -4.97 -1.09
CA LEU A 127 -10.18 -5.04 -2.50
C LEU A 127 -9.64 -6.40 -2.94
N TYR A 128 -9.01 -7.13 -2.01
CA TYR A 128 -8.53 -8.50 -2.26
C TYR A 128 -9.60 -9.56 -2.01
N GLY A 129 -10.80 -9.18 -1.53
CA GLY A 129 -11.89 -10.09 -1.22
C GLY A 129 -11.67 -10.92 0.05
N ASN A 130 -10.88 -10.41 0.98
CA ASN A 130 -10.62 -11.02 2.27
C ASN A 130 -11.56 -10.45 3.34
N GLU A 131 -11.89 -11.27 4.35
CA GLU A 131 -12.66 -10.84 5.51
C GLU A 131 -11.91 -9.75 6.29
N SER A 132 -12.61 -8.65 6.61
CA SER A 132 -12.04 -7.48 7.28
C SER A 132 -12.76 -7.07 8.59
N SER A 133 -13.91 -7.66 8.92
CA SER A 133 -14.75 -7.28 10.08
C SER A 133 -13.98 -7.23 11.39
N HIS A 134 -13.12 -8.22 11.64
CA HIS A 134 -12.29 -8.24 12.85
C HIS A 134 -11.37 -7.01 12.96
N TRP A 135 -10.84 -6.53 11.84
CA TRP A 135 -9.98 -5.35 11.80
C TRP A 135 -10.76 -4.05 11.96
N ILE A 136 -12.03 -4.03 11.54
CA ILE A 136 -12.95 -2.91 11.78
C ILE A 136 -13.19 -2.78 13.29
N ASP A 137 -13.52 -3.86 13.98
CA ASP A 137 -13.70 -3.88 15.43
C ASP A 137 -12.45 -3.38 16.17
N GLN A 138 -11.26 -3.82 15.74
CA GLN A 138 -9.99 -3.36 16.31
C GLN A 138 -9.75 -1.88 16.06
N MET A 139 -10.08 -1.38 14.87
CA MET A 139 -9.94 0.03 14.50
C MET A 139 -10.88 0.91 15.31
N GLU A 140 -12.15 0.50 15.49
CA GLU A 140 -13.12 1.20 16.31
C GLU A 140 -12.67 1.27 17.79
N LYS A 141 -12.19 0.16 18.32
CA LYS A 141 -11.62 0.14 19.67
C LYS A 141 -10.44 1.10 19.80
N SER A 142 -9.52 1.08 18.87
CA SER A 142 -8.38 2.01 18.85
C SER A 142 -8.82 3.47 18.77
N TYR A 143 -9.86 3.77 18.00
CA TYR A 143 -10.42 5.12 17.93
C TYR A 143 -11.02 5.57 19.26
N LEU A 144 -11.80 4.70 19.93
CA LEU A 144 -12.38 5.00 21.24
C LEU A 144 -11.31 5.28 22.32
N GLU A 145 -10.14 4.66 22.20
CA GLU A 145 -9.04 4.84 23.14
C GLU A 145 -8.18 6.08 22.85
N THR A 146 -8.01 6.46 21.57
CA THR A 146 -6.99 7.42 21.15
C THR A 146 -7.53 8.61 20.37
N GLU A 147 -8.77 8.53 19.85
CA GLU A 147 -9.37 9.46 18.87
C GLU A 147 -8.43 9.72 17.67
N PHE A 148 -7.48 8.78 17.42
CA PHE A 148 -6.37 8.91 16.46
C PHE A 148 -5.64 10.25 16.57
N LEU A 149 -5.46 10.75 17.81
CA LEU A 149 -4.84 12.03 18.15
C LEU A 149 -5.48 13.25 17.44
N GLY A 150 -6.72 13.13 16.98
CA GLY A 150 -7.42 14.17 16.22
C GLY A 150 -6.90 14.37 14.80
N GLU A 151 -6.07 13.48 14.27
CA GLU A 151 -5.51 13.60 12.92
C GLU A 151 -6.56 13.34 11.85
N THR A 152 -6.73 14.28 10.94
CA THR A 152 -7.76 14.23 9.88
C THR A 152 -7.59 13.05 8.94
N LYS A 153 -6.36 12.72 8.52
CA LYS A 153 -6.11 11.64 7.55
C LYS A 153 -6.51 10.26 8.10
N PRO A 154 -6.07 9.82 9.30
CA PRO A 154 -6.51 8.56 9.88
C PRO A 154 -8.02 8.49 10.09
N ILE A 155 -8.65 9.58 10.59
CA ILE A 155 -10.10 9.63 10.83
C ILE A 155 -10.87 9.48 9.50
N ALA A 156 -10.50 10.22 8.47
CA ALA A 156 -11.16 10.14 7.17
C ALA A 156 -11.02 8.75 6.53
N LEU A 157 -9.84 8.14 6.60
CA LEU A 157 -9.61 6.80 6.09
C LEU A 157 -10.35 5.73 6.90
N ALA A 158 -10.44 5.89 8.22
CA ALA A 158 -11.21 4.99 9.08
C ALA A 158 -12.71 5.01 8.76
N LEU A 159 -13.28 6.20 8.55
CA LEU A 159 -14.66 6.34 8.09
C LEU A 159 -14.89 5.66 6.73
N LEU A 160 -13.95 5.82 5.81
CA LEU A 160 -14.03 5.19 4.50
C LEU A 160 -13.95 3.66 4.62
N ALA A 161 -13.04 3.14 5.43
CA ALA A 161 -12.88 1.71 5.68
C ALA A 161 -14.13 1.11 6.37
N ALA A 162 -14.64 1.75 7.41
CA ALA A 162 -15.85 1.30 8.12
C ALA A 162 -17.11 1.35 7.24
N SER A 163 -17.16 2.17 6.21
CA SER A 163 -18.27 2.27 5.26
C SER A 163 -18.09 1.42 3.99
N HIS A 164 -17.12 0.50 3.95
CA HIS A 164 -16.78 -0.30 2.77
C HIS A 164 -16.56 0.53 1.50
N GLY A 165 -15.83 1.63 1.67
CA GLY A 165 -15.56 2.61 0.61
C GLY A 165 -14.36 2.28 -0.28
N GLU A 166 -13.85 1.04 -0.25
CA GLU A 166 -12.67 0.58 -1.01
C GLU A 166 -12.82 0.77 -2.52
N GLN A 167 -14.06 0.84 -3.02
CA GLN A 167 -14.36 0.96 -4.46
C GLN A 167 -13.72 2.19 -5.10
N ILE A 168 -13.47 3.26 -4.33
CA ILE A 168 -12.80 4.47 -4.83
C ILE A 168 -11.34 4.21 -5.25
N PHE A 169 -10.72 3.12 -4.75
CA PHE A 169 -9.36 2.70 -5.10
C PHE A 169 -9.31 1.57 -6.13
N ARG A 170 -10.45 1.07 -6.60
CA ARG A 170 -10.50 -0.03 -7.58
C ARG A 170 -9.93 0.42 -8.94
N VAL A 171 -9.01 -0.39 -9.51
CA VAL A 171 -8.34 -0.16 -10.80
C VAL A 171 -8.79 -1.14 -11.86
#